data_f637b8cf6d0efae2d69720cd10694542
#
_entry.id   f637b8cf6d0efae2d69720cd10694542
#
_cell.length_a   1.000
_cell.length_b   1.000
_cell.length_c   1.000
_cell.angle_alpha   90.00
_cell.angle_beta   90.00
_cell.angle_gamma   90.00
#
_symmetry.space_group_name_H-M   'P 1'
#
loop_
_entity.id
_entity.type
_entity.pdbx_description
1 polymer ?
#
loop_
_entity_poly.entity_id
_entity_poly.type
_entity_poly.pdbx_seq_one_letter_code
_entity_poly.pdbx_strand_id
1 'polypeptide(L)'
;MASAPSASPAVLVVVVLVATLAAGGANAATFTITNRCSFTVWPAATPVGGGTQLSPGQTWTINVPAGTSSGRVWGRTGCNFDGAGRGGCATGDCGGALSCSLSGRPPMTLAEFTLGGSQDFYDLSVIDGYNVAMSFSCSSGVGLTCRDSRCPDAYLFPSDNSKTHACRGNSNYQVVFCP
;
A
#
# COMPACT_ATOMS: atom_id res chain seq x y z
N MET A 1 -9.91 19.31 -85.52
CA MET A 1 -10.58 18.61 -84.44
C MET A 1 -9.50 18.08 -83.52
N ALA A 2 -9.26 18.77 -82.41
CA ALA A 2 -8.22 18.41 -81.44
C ALA A 2 -8.90 17.81 -80.18
N SER A 3 -8.55 16.57 -79.92
CA SER A 3 -9.03 15.89 -78.71
C SER A 3 -8.18 16.26 -77.48
N ALA A 4 -8.83 16.69 -76.40
CA ALA A 4 -8.16 17.01 -75.17
C ALA A 4 -7.92 15.71 -74.33
N PRO A 5 -6.81 15.60 -73.61
CA PRO A 5 -6.58 14.45 -72.72
C PRO A 5 -7.33 14.60 -71.43
N SER A 6 -7.98 13.52 -71.02
CA SER A 6 -8.66 13.36 -69.76
C SER A 6 -7.63 13.10 -68.62
N ALA A 7 -7.62 13.97 -67.64
CA ALA A 7 -6.80 13.78 -66.41
C ALA A 7 -7.58 12.96 -65.39
N SER A 8 -7.04 11.81 -65.01
CA SER A 8 -7.55 11.01 -63.88
C SER A 8 -7.09 11.60 -62.55
N PRO A 9 -7.99 11.71 -61.54
CA PRO A 9 -7.58 12.13 -60.20
C PRO A 9 -6.84 11.00 -59.48
N ALA A 10 -5.61 11.28 -59.07
CA ALA A 10 -4.87 10.42 -58.19
C ALA A 10 -5.49 10.48 -56.75
N VAL A 11 -6.01 9.36 -56.30
CA VAL A 11 -6.48 9.23 -54.90
C VAL A 11 -5.28 9.04 -54.01
N LEU A 12 -4.97 10.04 -53.20
CA LEU A 12 -3.92 9.98 -52.20
C LEU A 12 -4.49 9.21 -50.95
N VAL A 13 -4.12 7.94 -50.78
CA VAL A 13 -4.44 7.18 -49.60
C VAL A 13 -3.46 7.56 -48.49
N VAL A 14 -3.90 8.39 -47.54
CA VAL A 14 -3.15 8.71 -46.35
C VAL A 14 -3.37 7.57 -45.34
N VAL A 15 -2.37 6.69 -45.18
CA VAL A 15 -2.35 5.67 -44.14
C VAL A 15 -1.93 6.35 -42.83
N VAL A 16 -2.89 6.63 -41.97
CA VAL A 16 -2.62 7.09 -40.61
C VAL A 16 -2.21 5.89 -39.80
N LEU A 17 -0.91 5.73 -39.52
CA LEU A 17 -0.40 4.79 -38.52
C LEU A 17 -0.79 5.32 -37.14
N VAL A 18 -1.85 4.75 -36.53
CA VAL A 18 -2.14 4.93 -35.11
C VAL A 18 -1.15 4.06 -34.34
N ALA A 19 -0.07 4.65 -33.85
CA ALA A 19 0.79 4.02 -32.89
C ALA A 19 0.00 3.91 -31.55
N THR A 20 -0.54 2.76 -31.27
CA THR A 20 -1.03 2.43 -29.92
C THR A 20 0.18 2.34 -29.01
N LEU A 21 0.47 3.41 -28.28
CA LEU A 21 1.30 3.37 -27.10
C LEU A 21 0.60 2.43 -26.13
N ALA A 22 1.05 1.18 -26.05
CA ALA A 22 0.75 0.33 -24.92
C ALA A 22 1.36 1.05 -23.71
N ALA A 23 0.54 1.81 -22.99
CA ALA A 23 0.88 2.24 -21.66
C ALA A 23 1.11 0.94 -20.88
N GLY A 24 2.37 0.58 -20.66
CA GLY A 24 2.75 -0.47 -19.74
C GLY A 24 2.09 -0.11 -18.42
N GLY A 25 1.02 -0.82 -18.06
CA GLY A 25 0.33 -0.62 -16.81
C GLY A 25 1.38 -0.72 -15.71
N ALA A 26 1.55 0.34 -14.91
CA ALA A 26 2.38 0.29 -13.74
C ALA A 26 1.85 -0.88 -12.91
N ASN A 27 2.66 -1.94 -12.78
CA ASN A 27 2.26 -3.10 -11.99
C ASN A 27 2.05 -2.63 -10.56
N ALA A 28 0.85 -2.86 -10.03
CA ALA A 28 0.51 -2.53 -8.66
C ALA A 28 0.67 -3.79 -7.81
N ALA A 29 1.27 -3.63 -6.64
CA ALA A 29 1.29 -4.67 -5.61
C ALA A 29 -0.05 -4.70 -4.87
N THR A 30 -0.61 -5.88 -4.67
CA THR A 30 -1.82 -6.04 -3.86
C THR A 30 -1.43 -6.26 -2.41
N PHE A 31 -1.94 -5.42 -1.53
CA PHE A 31 -1.84 -5.57 -0.07
C PHE A 31 -3.18 -6.10 0.47
N THR A 32 -3.14 -7.26 1.10
CA THR A 32 -4.27 -7.87 1.79
C THR A 32 -4.10 -7.64 3.29
N ILE A 33 -4.98 -6.88 3.90
CA ILE A 33 -4.91 -6.43 5.30
C ILE A 33 -6.07 -7.07 6.07
N THR A 34 -5.77 -7.96 7.01
CA THR A 34 -6.77 -8.78 7.71
C THR A 34 -6.76 -8.50 9.20
N ASN A 35 -7.93 -8.33 9.79
CA ASN A 35 -8.11 -8.26 11.23
C ASN A 35 -8.44 -9.64 11.80
N ARG A 36 -7.49 -10.26 12.51
CA ARG A 36 -7.70 -11.50 13.30
C ARG A 36 -7.82 -11.26 14.80
N CYS A 37 -7.81 -9.99 15.24
CA CYS A 37 -8.06 -9.65 16.63
C CYS A 37 -9.52 -9.99 17.01
N SER A 38 -9.79 -10.17 18.29
CA SER A 38 -11.13 -10.30 18.83
C SER A 38 -11.89 -8.96 18.95
N PHE A 39 -11.25 -7.87 18.55
CA PHE A 39 -11.78 -6.50 18.61
C PHE A 39 -11.64 -5.80 17.26
N THR A 40 -12.39 -4.73 17.08
CA THR A 40 -12.32 -3.90 15.87
C THR A 40 -10.97 -3.18 15.77
N VAL A 41 -10.36 -3.24 14.61
CA VAL A 41 -9.17 -2.45 14.22
C VAL A 41 -9.56 -1.52 13.09
N TRP A 42 -9.03 -0.31 13.08
CA TRP A 42 -9.16 0.64 11.97
C TRP A 42 -7.82 0.75 11.26
N PRO A 43 -7.53 -0.15 10.29
CA PRO A 43 -6.29 -0.03 9.54
C PRO A 43 -6.21 1.29 8.81
N ALA A 44 -4.99 1.78 8.68
CA ALA A 44 -4.66 2.92 7.85
C ALA A 44 -3.44 2.62 7.00
N ALA A 45 -3.37 3.23 5.83
CA ALA A 45 -2.26 3.10 4.89
C ALA A 45 -1.98 4.41 4.19
N THR A 46 -0.69 4.77 4.09
CA THR A 46 -0.21 5.95 3.37
C THR A 46 1.01 5.57 2.53
N PRO A 47 1.28 6.29 1.44
CA PRO A 47 0.52 7.38 0.81
C PRO A 47 -0.73 6.90 0.06
N VAL A 48 -0.96 5.58 -0.03
CA VAL A 48 -2.07 4.96 -0.77
C VAL A 48 -2.92 4.12 0.18
N GLY A 49 -4.24 4.21 0.04
CA GLY A 49 -5.20 3.41 0.80
C GLY A 49 -6.07 4.24 1.73
N GLY A 50 -5.49 5.19 2.49
CA GLY A 50 -6.22 5.99 3.46
C GLY A 50 -6.53 5.21 4.72
N GLY A 51 -7.73 4.66 4.84
CA GLY A 51 -8.11 3.86 6.01
C GLY A 51 -9.57 3.44 6.01
N THR A 52 -9.86 2.40 6.80
CA THR A 52 -11.20 1.82 6.92
C THR A 52 -11.40 1.22 8.32
N GLN A 53 -12.57 0.67 8.58
CA GLN A 53 -12.87 -0.12 9.77
C GLN A 53 -12.92 -1.60 9.41
N LEU A 54 -12.30 -2.44 10.21
CA LEU A 54 -12.39 -3.90 10.10
C LEU A 54 -12.85 -4.50 11.42
N SER A 55 -14.03 -5.11 11.41
CA SER A 55 -14.47 -6.00 12.48
C SER A 55 -13.62 -7.28 12.50
N PRO A 56 -13.65 -8.08 13.59
CA PRO A 56 -12.97 -9.37 13.64
C PRO A 56 -13.24 -10.22 12.40
N GLY A 57 -12.21 -10.77 11.80
CA GLY A 57 -12.26 -11.63 10.60
C GLY A 57 -12.37 -10.90 9.27
N GLN A 58 -12.56 -9.59 9.26
CA GLN A 58 -12.68 -8.84 8.00
C GLN A 58 -11.31 -8.54 7.37
N THR A 59 -11.35 -8.36 6.06
CA THR A 59 -10.17 -8.06 5.21
C THR A 59 -10.42 -6.83 4.36
N TRP A 60 -9.37 -6.02 4.21
CA TRP A 60 -9.31 -4.87 3.32
C TRP A 60 -8.17 -5.07 2.32
N THR A 61 -8.46 -4.82 1.05
CA THR A 61 -7.46 -4.96 -0.03
C THR A 61 -7.20 -3.59 -0.66
N ILE A 62 -5.92 -3.25 -0.82
CA ILE A 62 -5.49 -2.05 -1.53
C ILE A 62 -4.49 -2.42 -2.62
N ASN A 63 -4.51 -1.66 -3.71
CA ASN A 63 -3.53 -1.77 -4.78
C ASN A 63 -2.57 -0.58 -4.69
N VAL A 64 -1.30 -0.87 -4.47
CA VAL A 64 -0.25 0.13 -4.28
C VAL A 64 0.61 0.17 -5.54
N PRO A 65 0.69 1.31 -6.23
CA PRO A 65 1.47 1.44 -7.46
C PRO A 65 2.95 1.13 -7.26
N ALA A 66 3.57 0.50 -8.25
CA ALA A 66 5.02 0.35 -8.29
C ALA A 66 5.71 1.72 -8.20
N GLY A 67 6.86 1.79 -7.52
CA GLY A 67 7.56 3.03 -7.26
C GLY A 67 7.04 3.80 -6.03
N THR A 68 6.02 3.30 -5.34
CA THR A 68 5.61 3.89 -4.06
C THR A 68 6.71 3.75 -3.03
N SER A 69 7.21 4.88 -2.51
CA SER A 69 8.21 4.93 -1.44
C SER A 69 7.62 5.38 -0.12
N SER A 70 8.30 5.02 0.98
CA SER A 70 7.91 5.41 2.35
C SER A 70 6.46 5.02 2.69
N GLY A 71 6.01 3.89 2.15
CA GLY A 71 4.69 3.36 2.42
C GLY A 71 4.59 2.80 3.83
N ARG A 72 3.43 2.96 4.46
CA ARG A 72 3.15 2.49 5.83
C ARG A 72 1.76 1.92 5.93
N VAL A 73 1.62 0.83 6.68
CA VAL A 73 0.34 0.30 7.15
C VAL A 73 0.41 0.16 8.65
N TRP A 74 -0.65 0.59 9.35
CA TRP A 74 -0.77 0.44 10.80
C TRP A 74 -2.20 0.18 11.24
N GLY A 75 -2.37 -0.36 12.44
CA GLY A 75 -3.66 -0.54 13.07
C GLY A 75 -3.96 0.60 14.05
N ARG A 76 -5.14 1.16 13.97
CA ARG A 76 -5.67 2.13 14.95
C ARG A 76 -6.64 1.41 15.86
N THR A 77 -6.72 1.81 17.12
CA THR A 77 -7.63 1.21 18.11
C THR A 77 -8.43 2.26 18.87
N GLY A 78 -9.59 1.85 19.42
CA GLY A 78 -10.44 2.75 20.21
C GLY A 78 -10.92 3.95 19.41
N CYS A 79 -11.26 3.74 18.14
CA CYS A 79 -11.71 4.83 17.28
C CYS A 79 -13.22 5.04 17.39
N ASN A 80 -13.60 6.31 17.21
CA ASN A 80 -14.99 6.71 17.02
C ASN A 80 -15.06 7.75 15.91
N PHE A 81 -15.73 7.42 14.81
CA PHE A 81 -15.90 8.27 13.64
C PHE A 81 -17.38 8.51 13.35
N ASP A 82 -17.71 9.73 12.94
CA ASP A 82 -19.05 10.10 12.43
C ASP A 82 -19.26 9.56 10.99
N GLY A 83 -20.47 9.75 10.47
CA GLY A 83 -20.84 9.32 9.11
C GLY A 83 -20.07 10.03 8.00
N ALA A 84 -19.34 11.11 8.30
CA ALA A 84 -18.42 11.81 7.40
C ALA A 84 -16.96 11.37 7.55
N GLY A 85 -16.69 10.37 8.41
CA GLY A 85 -15.35 9.86 8.67
C GLY A 85 -14.48 10.81 9.51
N ARG A 86 -15.09 11.67 10.33
CA ARG A 86 -14.40 12.57 11.26
C ARG A 86 -14.55 12.05 12.69
N GLY A 87 -13.48 12.07 13.45
CA GLY A 87 -13.49 11.56 14.81
C GLY A 87 -12.10 11.46 15.40
N GLY A 88 -11.72 10.30 15.92
CA GLY A 88 -10.39 10.08 16.48
C GLY A 88 -10.22 8.66 16.98
N CYS A 89 -8.98 8.31 17.30
CA CYS A 89 -8.58 7.01 17.81
C CYS A 89 -7.74 7.16 19.08
N ALA A 90 -7.83 6.17 19.96
CA ALA A 90 -6.99 6.10 21.16
C ALA A 90 -5.52 5.87 20.81
N THR A 91 -5.22 5.04 19.78
CA THR A 91 -3.85 4.83 19.28
C THR A 91 -3.80 4.95 17.75
N GLY A 92 -2.68 5.44 17.23
CA GLY A 92 -2.41 5.52 15.79
C GLY A 92 -3.26 6.56 15.04
N ASP A 93 -3.87 7.53 15.74
CA ASP A 93 -4.74 8.54 15.13
C ASP A 93 -4.00 9.40 14.11
N CYS A 94 -4.62 9.66 12.96
CA CYS A 94 -4.04 10.45 11.88
C CYS A 94 -4.74 11.81 11.68
N GLY A 95 -4.93 12.54 12.78
CA GLY A 95 -5.55 13.88 12.74
C GLY A 95 -7.07 13.85 12.68
N GLY A 96 -7.70 12.80 13.25
CA GLY A 96 -9.15 12.70 13.37
C GLY A 96 -9.88 12.28 12.11
N ALA A 97 -9.17 11.72 11.12
CA ALA A 97 -9.77 11.27 9.87
C ALA A 97 -9.82 9.74 9.79
N LEU A 98 -10.94 9.17 9.31
CA LEU A 98 -11.03 7.75 9.01
C LEU A 98 -10.08 7.38 7.87
N SER A 99 -10.06 8.16 6.80
CA SER A 99 -9.14 8.00 5.66
C SER A 99 -7.91 8.89 5.88
N CYS A 100 -6.80 8.26 6.23
CA CYS A 100 -5.54 8.95 6.55
C CYS A 100 -4.82 9.48 5.31
N SER A 101 -4.34 10.70 5.39
CA SER A 101 -3.33 11.29 4.49
C SER A 101 -2.03 11.64 5.24
N LEU A 102 -2.07 11.58 6.56
CA LEU A 102 -0.94 11.82 7.47
C LEU A 102 -0.58 10.53 8.19
N SER A 103 0.66 10.47 8.68
CA SER A 103 1.08 9.41 9.60
C SER A 103 0.25 9.40 10.88
N GLY A 104 0.07 8.22 11.45
CA GLY A 104 -0.56 8.06 12.76
C GLY A 104 0.30 8.66 13.87
N ARG A 105 -0.35 8.99 14.98
CA ARG A 105 0.35 9.40 16.22
C ARG A 105 0.69 8.17 17.07
N PRO A 106 1.92 8.08 17.59
CA PRO A 106 2.31 7.02 18.52
C PRO A 106 1.36 6.86 19.73
N PRO A 107 1.24 5.62 20.29
CA PRO A 107 1.97 4.42 19.90
C PRO A 107 1.32 3.69 18.72
N MET A 108 2.15 3.08 17.85
CA MET A 108 1.67 2.23 16.76
C MET A 108 2.75 1.26 16.25
N THR A 109 2.35 0.02 16.01
CA THR A 109 3.15 -0.95 15.27
C THR A 109 3.01 -0.65 13.78
N LEU A 110 4.13 -0.55 13.05
CA LEU A 110 4.16 -0.20 11.62
C LEU A 110 4.62 -1.39 10.78
N ALA A 111 3.96 -1.60 9.65
CA ALA A 111 4.49 -2.29 8.49
C ALA A 111 4.95 -1.23 7.48
N GLU A 112 6.25 -1.16 7.23
CA GLU A 112 6.84 -0.15 6.35
C GLU A 112 7.33 -0.80 5.06
N PHE A 113 7.23 -0.08 3.93
CA PHE A 113 7.65 -0.62 2.63
C PHE A 113 8.07 0.46 1.65
N THR A 114 8.92 0.04 0.71
CA THR A 114 9.25 0.80 -0.51
C THR A 114 9.18 -0.16 -1.68
N LEU A 115 8.29 0.13 -2.64
CA LEU A 115 8.13 -0.67 -3.84
C LEU A 115 9.08 -0.15 -4.91
N GLY A 116 10.12 -0.93 -5.22
CA GLY A 116 11.05 -0.67 -6.30
C GLY A 116 10.59 -1.26 -7.63
N GLY A 117 11.39 -1.15 -8.67
CA GLY A 117 11.08 -1.75 -9.97
C GLY A 117 11.33 -3.26 -9.98
N SER A 118 12.54 -3.69 -9.66
CA SER A 118 12.97 -5.09 -9.65
C SER A 118 12.98 -5.71 -8.25
N GLN A 119 13.06 -4.90 -7.23
CA GLN A 119 13.15 -5.30 -5.83
C GLN A 119 12.39 -4.32 -4.95
N ASP A 120 11.64 -4.85 -3.99
CA ASP A 120 10.93 -4.12 -2.95
C ASP A 120 11.66 -4.30 -1.61
N PHE A 121 11.47 -3.36 -0.69
CA PHE A 121 11.99 -3.45 0.68
C PHE A 121 10.84 -3.28 1.66
N TYR A 122 10.87 -4.05 2.74
CA TYR A 122 9.83 -4.03 3.76
C TYR A 122 10.37 -4.42 5.13
N ASP A 123 9.71 -3.93 6.16
CA ASP A 123 10.05 -4.23 7.55
C ASP A 123 8.84 -4.02 8.48
N LEU A 124 9.01 -4.46 9.73
CA LEU A 124 8.19 -4.05 10.85
C LEU A 124 8.96 -3.07 11.72
N SER A 125 8.25 -2.11 12.32
CA SER A 125 8.83 -1.13 13.24
C SER A 125 7.95 -0.90 14.45
N VAL A 126 8.58 -0.83 15.62
CA VAL A 126 7.98 -0.38 16.88
C VAL A 126 8.77 0.79 17.49
N ILE A 127 9.54 1.51 16.66
CA ILE A 127 10.23 2.74 17.07
C ILE A 127 9.22 3.76 17.56
N ASP A 128 8.08 3.86 16.89
CA ASP A 128 6.95 4.72 17.27
C ASP A 128 6.03 4.08 18.33
N GLY A 129 6.54 3.05 19.02
CA GLY A 129 5.81 2.29 20.04
C GLY A 129 5.07 1.09 19.45
N TYR A 130 4.48 0.31 20.34
CA TYR A 130 3.68 -0.88 20.03
C TYR A 130 2.25 -0.68 20.50
N ASN A 131 1.27 -1.05 19.67
CA ASN A 131 -0.14 -1.02 20.07
C ASN A 131 -0.92 -2.29 19.73
N VAL A 132 -0.69 -2.89 18.56
CA VAL A 132 -1.39 -4.10 18.11
C VAL A 132 -0.37 -5.09 17.54
N ALA A 133 -0.52 -6.37 17.87
CA ALA A 133 0.27 -7.43 17.25
C ALA A 133 0.07 -7.45 15.75
N MET A 134 1.16 -7.63 15.00
CA MET A 134 1.14 -7.56 13.54
C MET A 134 2.08 -8.59 12.93
N SER A 135 1.67 -9.21 11.82
CA SER A 135 2.59 -9.85 10.89
C SER A 135 2.56 -9.15 9.54
N PHE A 136 3.71 -9.18 8.88
CA PHE A 136 3.90 -8.60 7.55
C PHE A 136 4.73 -9.56 6.70
N SER A 137 4.24 -9.88 5.51
CA SER A 137 4.94 -10.78 4.59
C SER A 137 4.70 -10.38 3.15
N CYS A 138 5.64 -10.74 2.28
CA CYS A 138 5.47 -10.68 0.85
C CYS A 138 5.46 -12.09 0.24
N SER A 139 4.89 -12.22 -0.95
CA SER A 139 4.70 -13.52 -1.61
C SER A 139 6.01 -14.21 -2.03
N SER A 140 7.13 -13.50 -2.09
CA SER A 140 8.45 -14.03 -2.49
C SER A 140 9.55 -13.84 -1.43
N GLY A 141 9.20 -13.41 -0.22
CA GLY A 141 10.13 -13.11 0.87
C GLY A 141 9.77 -13.80 2.19
N VAL A 142 10.38 -13.34 3.25
CA VAL A 142 10.16 -13.89 4.60
C VAL A 142 8.92 -13.28 5.25
N GLY A 143 8.31 -14.01 6.18
CA GLY A 143 7.27 -13.48 7.06
C GLY A 143 7.87 -12.89 8.32
N LEU A 144 7.45 -11.69 8.70
CA LEU A 144 7.83 -10.99 9.91
C LEU A 144 6.66 -10.99 10.88
N THR A 145 6.93 -11.12 12.18
CA THR A 145 5.86 -11.13 13.20
C THR A 145 6.28 -10.37 14.46
N CYS A 146 5.43 -9.44 14.87
CA CYS A 146 5.62 -8.66 16.08
C CYS A 146 4.42 -8.84 17.01
N ARG A 147 4.64 -9.39 18.22
CA ARG A 147 3.59 -9.66 19.21
C ARG A 147 3.72 -8.83 20.50
N ASP A 148 4.80 -8.10 20.64
CA ASP A 148 5.08 -7.21 21.76
C ASP A 148 6.05 -6.09 21.39
N SER A 149 6.31 -5.18 22.32
CA SER A 149 7.17 -4.01 22.11
C SER A 149 8.67 -4.32 21.98
N ARG A 150 9.07 -5.57 22.14
CA ARG A 150 10.49 -6.02 22.04
C ARG A 150 10.66 -7.11 21.01
N CYS A 151 9.77 -7.17 20.01
CA CYS A 151 9.80 -8.23 19.01
C CYS A 151 11.09 -8.18 18.19
N PRO A 152 11.75 -9.35 17.97
CA PRO A 152 13.03 -9.41 17.29
C PRO A 152 12.97 -9.13 15.79
N ASP A 153 11.79 -9.27 15.17
CA ASP A 153 11.59 -9.04 13.73
C ASP A 153 11.38 -7.57 13.37
N ALA A 154 11.26 -6.69 14.37
CA ALA A 154 10.99 -5.27 14.13
C ALA A 154 12.15 -4.37 14.50
N TYR A 155 12.22 -3.21 13.87
CA TYR A 155 13.07 -2.10 14.34
C TYR A 155 12.60 -1.65 15.72
N LEU A 156 13.52 -1.66 16.68
CA LEU A 156 13.27 -1.24 18.07
C LEU A 156 13.81 0.17 18.34
N PHE A 157 14.78 0.62 17.58
CA PHE A 157 15.43 1.93 17.72
C PHE A 157 16.03 2.40 16.37
N PRO A 158 16.17 3.71 16.14
CA PRO A 158 16.55 4.27 14.84
C PRO A 158 17.91 3.85 14.29
N SER A 159 18.84 3.44 15.15
CA SER A 159 20.18 3.01 14.74
C SER A 159 20.31 1.49 14.49
N ASP A 160 19.23 0.73 14.56
CA ASP A 160 19.20 -0.65 14.08
C ASP A 160 19.20 -0.64 12.54
N ASN A 161 20.06 -1.41 11.90
CA ASN A 161 20.18 -1.47 10.44
C ASN A 161 19.96 -2.88 9.89
N SER A 162 19.34 -3.78 10.67
CA SER A 162 19.32 -5.21 10.36
C SER A 162 17.93 -5.78 10.08
N LYS A 163 16.86 -4.97 10.09
CA LYS A 163 15.46 -5.44 10.05
C LYS A 163 14.77 -5.27 8.71
N THR A 164 15.38 -4.54 7.76
CA THR A 164 14.82 -4.43 6.41
C THR A 164 15.05 -5.71 5.62
N HIS A 165 14.01 -6.21 5.00
CA HIS A 165 14.01 -7.38 4.14
C HIS A 165 13.71 -6.99 2.70
N ALA A 166 14.23 -7.80 1.77
CA ALA A 166 14.00 -7.62 0.35
C ALA A 166 12.93 -8.60 -0.15
N CYS A 167 12.14 -8.13 -1.08
CA CYS A 167 11.17 -8.92 -1.81
C CYS A 167 11.35 -8.68 -3.31
N ARG A 168 11.01 -9.68 -4.13
CA ARG A 168 11.03 -9.49 -5.59
C ARG A 168 9.99 -8.44 -5.97
N GLY A 169 10.31 -7.55 -6.88
CA GLY A 169 9.37 -6.56 -7.39
C GLY A 169 8.09 -7.19 -7.95
N ASN A 170 6.99 -6.49 -7.85
CA ASN A 170 5.63 -6.95 -8.17
C ASN A 170 5.12 -8.11 -7.30
N SER A 171 5.65 -8.26 -6.10
CA SER A 171 5.11 -9.19 -5.11
C SER A 171 3.83 -8.65 -4.48
N ASN A 172 2.99 -9.58 -3.98
CA ASN A 172 1.83 -9.23 -3.18
C ASN A 172 2.17 -9.32 -1.68
N TYR A 173 1.46 -8.56 -0.88
CA TYR A 173 1.74 -8.40 0.54
C TYR A 173 0.55 -8.80 1.39
N GLN A 174 0.83 -9.32 2.57
CA GLN A 174 -0.16 -9.59 3.61
C GLN A 174 0.22 -8.88 4.90
N VAL A 175 -0.71 -8.13 5.45
CA VAL A 175 -0.65 -7.57 6.80
C VAL A 175 -1.75 -8.22 7.62
N VAL A 176 -1.40 -8.81 8.77
CA VAL A 176 -2.39 -9.44 9.65
C VAL A 176 -2.26 -8.84 11.04
N PHE A 177 -3.33 -8.28 11.55
CA PHE A 177 -3.43 -7.87 12.94
C PHE A 177 -3.79 -9.06 13.82
N CYS A 178 -3.11 -9.21 14.97
CA CYS A 178 -3.22 -10.35 15.90
C CYS A 178 -3.01 -11.72 15.22
N PRO A 179 -1.85 -11.94 14.58
CA PRO A 179 -1.52 -13.16 13.86
C PRO A 179 -1.35 -14.37 14.81
#